data_0e1b708296614eed0215905b31a187d2
#
_entry.id   0e1b708296614eed0215905b31a187d2
#
_cell.length_a   1.000
_cell.length_b   1.000
_cell.length_c   1.000
_cell.angle_alpha   90.00
_cell.angle_beta   90.00
_cell.angle_gamma   90.00
#
_symmetry.space_group_name_H-M   'P 1'
#
loop_
_entity.id
_entity.type
_entity.pdbx_description
1 polymer ?
#
loop_
_entity_poly.entity_id
_entity_poly.type
_entity_poly.pdbx_seq_one_letter_code
_entity_poly.pdbx_strand_id
1 'polypeptide(L)'
;PCADILLNDGNTLRFGRHTLTALATPGHTDACTSFKVENMVFTGDALLIRGCGRTDFQQGDPEMLYRSITQKLYALSDETLVYPGHDYNGKSVSTIGEEKQYNPRIPATQTESDFAELMNSLNLPRPKHIDEAVPANMGCGISVDHGHLTEEVFGVRDLQKILTALSEDEVVIDCRTPDEYEAGHIPGAITLPMGKELDQLGELRDYRNIYLYCYSGRRSQTVFATLTTKGLDNVVCRGSSGM
;
A
#
# COMPACT_ATOMS: atom_id res chain seq x y z
N PRO A 1 7.77 1.61 -16.84
CA PRO A 1 7.19 0.54 -16.03
C PRO A 1 7.41 0.88 -14.56
N CYS A 2 6.39 0.67 -13.73
CA CYS A 2 6.43 0.99 -12.29
C CYS A 2 7.07 -0.12 -11.46
N ALA A 3 7.57 -1.18 -12.07
CA ALA A 3 8.18 -2.33 -11.42
C ALA A 3 9.45 -2.76 -12.16
N ASP A 4 10.47 -3.19 -11.40
CA ASP A 4 11.72 -3.72 -11.96
C ASP A 4 11.53 -5.15 -12.51
N ILE A 5 10.62 -5.91 -11.92
CA ILE A 5 10.31 -7.28 -12.32
C ILE A 5 8.81 -7.43 -12.47
N LEU A 6 8.38 -7.87 -13.66
CA LEU A 6 6.98 -8.22 -13.91
C LEU A 6 6.80 -9.72 -13.68
N LEU A 7 5.81 -10.07 -12.85
CA LEU A 7 5.49 -11.45 -12.51
C LEU A 7 4.19 -11.89 -13.17
N ASN A 8 4.24 -13.04 -13.83
CA ASN A 8 3.08 -13.76 -14.29
C ASN A 8 2.70 -14.88 -13.32
N ASP A 9 1.54 -15.47 -13.51
CA ASP A 9 1.07 -16.63 -12.74
C ASP A 9 2.11 -17.76 -12.75
N GLY A 10 2.42 -18.28 -11.56
CA GLY A 10 3.42 -19.34 -11.38
C GLY A 10 4.87 -18.88 -11.41
N ASN A 11 5.16 -17.60 -11.71
CA ASN A 11 6.54 -17.11 -11.65
C ASN A 11 7.08 -17.16 -10.23
N THR A 12 8.39 -17.34 -10.12
CA THR A 12 9.06 -17.44 -8.82
C THR A 12 10.17 -16.41 -8.68
N LEU A 13 10.33 -15.89 -7.45
CA LEU A 13 11.45 -15.07 -7.02
C LEU A 13 12.18 -15.76 -5.87
N ARG A 14 13.52 -15.74 -5.91
CA ARG A 14 14.34 -16.29 -4.82
C ARG A 14 14.91 -15.16 -3.97
N PHE A 15 14.81 -15.31 -2.65
CA PHE A 15 15.44 -14.43 -1.68
C PHE A 15 16.07 -15.26 -0.57
N GLY A 16 17.39 -15.23 -0.50
CA GLY A 16 18.15 -16.14 0.34
C GLY A 16 17.87 -17.60 -0.01
N ARG A 17 17.44 -18.40 0.98
CA ARG A 17 17.06 -19.81 0.80
C ARG A 17 15.58 -20.01 0.44
N HIS A 18 14.77 -18.96 0.47
CA HIS A 18 13.34 -19.06 0.26
C HIS A 18 12.97 -18.77 -1.21
N THR A 19 11.85 -19.30 -1.63
CA THR A 19 11.25 -19.04 -2.94
C THR A 19 9.84 -18.52 -2.74
N LEU A 20 9.55 -17.37 -3.33
CA LEU A 20 8.23 -16.80 -3.44
C LEU A 20 7.64 -17.24 -4.79
N THR A 21 6.40 -17.71 -4.78
CA THR A 21 5.64 -18.04 -6.01
C THR A 21 4.49 -17.04 -6.14
N ALA A 22 4.38 -16.41 -7.29
CA ALA A 22 3.24 -15.56 -7.63
C ALA A 22 2.07 -16.42 -8.11
N LEU A 23 0.89 -16.17 -7.55
CA LEU A 23 -0.38 -16.81 -7.94
C LEU A 23 -1.31 -15.69 -8.39
N ALA A 24 -1.61 -15.60 -9.69
CA ALA A 24 -2.60 -14.63 -10.15
C ALA A 24 -3.97 -15.00 -9.54
N THR A 25 -4.53 -14.09 -8.76
CA THR A 25 -5.82 -14.26 -8.06
C THR A 25 -6.75 -13.08 -8.35
N PRO A 26 -7.06 -12.83 -9.65
CA PRO A 26 -7.92 -11.72 -10.05
C PRO A 26 -9.35 -11.91 -9.53
N GLY A 27 -10.11 -10.81 -9.50
CA GLY A 27 -11.54 -10.77 -9.17
C GLY A 27 -11.91 -9.69 -8.16
N HIS A 28 -11.09 -9.40 -7.13
CA HIS A 28 -11.22 -8.15 -6.38
C HIS A 28 -10.76 -6.97 -7.25
N THR A 29 -9.63 -7.14 -7.93
CA THR A 29 -9.20 -6.36 -9.09
C THR A 29 -8.73 -7.32 -10.18
N ASP A 30 -8.57 -6.87 -11.40
CA ASP A 30 -8.07 -7.67 -12.53
C ASP A 30 -6.61 -8.10 -12.39
N ALA A 31 -5.81 -7.36 -11.61
CA ALA A 31 -4.38 -7.58 -11.41
C ALA A 31 -4.01 -8.19 -10.05
N CYS A 32 -4.99 -8.59 -9.24
CA CYS A 32 -4.71 -9.18 -7.93
C CYS A 32 -3.80 -10.40 -8.03
N THR A 33 -2.77 -10.41 -7.20
CA THR A 33 -1.78 -11.49 -7.12
C THR A 33 -1.56 -11.88 -5.67
N SER A 34 -1.66 -13.16 -5.37
CA SER A 34 -1.28 -13.74 -4.09
C SER A 34 0.15 -14.26 -4.16
N PHE A 35 0.84 -14.30 -3.03
CA PHE A 35 2.21 -14.77 -2.96
C PHE A 35 2.35 -15.93 -1.99
N LYS A 36 2.88 -17.06 -2.45
CA LYS A 36 3.13 -18.23 -1.63
C LYS A 36 4.61 -18.35 -1.28
N VAL A 37 4.90 -18.56 0.00
CA VAL A 37 6.24 -18.85 0.51
C VAL A 37 6.13 -20.00 1.50
N GLU A 38 6.74 -21.13 1.20
CA GLU A 38 6.67 -22.36 2.02
C GLU A 38 5.22 -22.78 2.32
N ASN A 39 4.80 -22.80 3.58
CA ASN A 39 3.43 -23.10 3.99
C ASN A 39 2.60 -21.83 4.30
N MET A 40 3.00 -20.68 3.80
CA MET A 40 2.30 -19.40 3.96
C MET A 40 1.82 -18.90 2.61
N VAL A 41 0.65 -18.25 2.60
CA VAL A 41 0.14 -17.52 1.45
C VAL A 41 -0.34 -16.13 1.88
N PHE A 42 0.15 -15.12 1.18
CA PHE A 42 -0.23 -13.72 1.32
C PHE A 42 -1.27 -13.43 0.25
N THR A 43 -2.52 -13.31 0.66
CA THR A 43 -3.67 -13.34 -0.28
C THR A 43 -4.13 -11.95 -0.71
N GLY A 44 -3.53 -10.88 -0.17
CA GLY A 44 -4.04 -9.53 -0.40
C GLY A 44 -5.52 -9.46 -0.04
N ASP A 45 -6.32 -8.88 -0.92
CA ASP A 45 -7.76 -8.80 -0.76
C ASP A 45 -8.54 -9.87 -1.57
N ALA A 46 -7.86 -10.84 -2.17
CA ALA A 46 -8.57 -11.95 -2.79
C ALA A 46 -9.30 -12.79 -1.74
N LEU A 47 -8.60 -13.27 -0.70
CA LEU A 47 -9.17 -14.04 0.40
C LEU A 47 -8.84 -13.35 1.73
N LEU A 48 -9.86 -12.99 2.49
CA LEU A 48 -9.77 -12.43 3.84
C LEU A 48 -10.14 -13.48 4.89
N ILE A 49 -9.79 -13.24 6.15
CA ILE A 49 -10.22 -14.12 7.24
C ILE A 49 -11.74 -13.98 7.43
N ARG A 50 -12.47 -15.06 7.17
CA ARG A 50 -13.94 -15.11 7.19
C ARG A 50 -14.60 -14.13 6.20
N GLY A 51 -13.94 -13.93 5.05
CA GLY A 51 -14.43 -13.05 3.99
C GLY A 51 -13.60 -13.12 2.73
N CYS A 52 -13.91 -12.25 1.80
CA CYS A 52 -13.14 -12.00 0.58
C CYS A 52 -13.26 -10.53 0.19
N GLY A 53 -12.43 -10.08 -0.72
CA GLY A 53 -12.50 -8.74 -1.28
C GLY A 53 -13.83 -8.49 -1.98
N ARG A 54 -14.26 -7.24 -2.03
CA ARG A 54 -15.41 -6.82 -2.83
C ARG A 54 -15.09 -6.84 -4.32
N THR A 55 -16.11 -6.96 -5.16
CA THR A 55 -15.96 -7.11 -6.61
C THR A 55 -16.72 -6.05 -7.41
N ASP A 56 -17.25 -5.03 -6.74
CA ASP A 56 -18.15 -4.05 -7.32
C ASP A 56 -17.47 -2.79 -7.86
N PHE A 57 -16.14 -2.76 -7.92
CA PHE A 57 -15.35 -1.71 -8.57
C PHE A 57 -13.93 -2.18 -8.94
N GLN A 58 -13.13 -1.31 -9.59
CA GLN A 58 -11.76 -1.60 -10.07
C GLN A 58 -11.68 -2.84 -10.97
N GLN A 59 -12.60 -2.98 -11.90
CA GLN A 59 -12.66 -4.17 -12.79
C GLN A 59 -12.81 -5.47 -11.99
N GLY A 60 -13.51 -5.39 -10.85
CA GLY A 60 -13.85 -6.56 -10.04
C GLY A 60 -14.81 -7.48 -10.78
N ASP A 61 -14.69 -8.79 -10.52
CA ASP A 61 -15.47 -9.84 -11.16
C ASP A 61 -15.67 -10.98 -10.15
N PRO A 62 -16.93 -11.24 -9.72
CA PRO A 62 -17.20 -12.24 -8.70
C PRO A 62 -16.91 -13.67 -9.17
N GLU A 63 -17.20 -14.02 -10.43
CA GLU A 63 -16.91 -15.34 -10.97
C GLU A 63 -15.41 -15.59 -11.04
N MET A 64 -14.65 -14.58 -11.44
CA MET A 64 -13.19 -14.66 -11.48
C MET A 64 -12.61 -14.77 -10.08
N LEU A 65 -13.13 -14.03 -9.09
CA LEU A 65 -12.72 -14.15 -7.69
C LEU A 65 -13.02 -15.55 -7.13
N TYR A 66 -14.20 -16.08 -7.42
CA TYR A 66 -14.55 -17.45 -7.02
C TYR A 66 -13.55 -18.47 -7.54
N ARG A 67 -13.23 -18.42 -8.84
CA ARG A 67 -12.25 -19.33 -9.45
C ARG A 67 -10.85 -19.15 -8.87
N SER A 68 -10.43 -17.92 -8.63
CA SER A 68 -9.16 -17.59 -8.00
C SER A 68 -9.04 -18.24 -6.62
N ILE A 69 -10.08 -18.12 -5.80
CA ILE A 69 -10.08 -18.69 -4.45
C ILE A 69 -10.19 -20.22 -4.50
N THR A 70 -11.19 -20.74 -5.20
CA THR A 70 -11.50 -22.19 -5.14
C THR A 70 -10.47 -23.05 -5.88
N GLN A 71 -9.99 -22.59 -7.04
CA GLN A 71 -9.11 -23.38 -7.89
C GLN A 71 -7.62 -23.16 -7.59
N LYS A 72 -7.23 -22.05 -6.98
CA LYS A 72 -5.82 -21.76 -6.66
C LYS A 72 -5.55 -21.73 -5.16
N LEU A 73 -6.26 -20.93 -4.39
CA LEU A 73 -5.99 -20.81 -2.96
C LEU A 73 -6.46 -22.06 -2.20
N TYR A 74 -7.68 -22.52 -2.45
CA TYR A 74 -8.21 -23.74 -1.82
C TYR A 74 -7.60 -25.03 -2.35
N ALA A 75 -6.84 -24.98 -3.44
CA ALA A 75 -6.02 -26.11 -3.89
C ALA A 75 -4.74 -26.30 -3.06
N LEU A 76 -4.37 -25.30 -2.25
CA LEU A 76 -3.26 -25.41 -1.30
C LEU A 76 -3.62 -26.35 -0.14
N SER A 77 -2.60 -26.83 0.59
CA SER A 77 -2.81 -27.64 1.80
C SER A 77 -3.67 -26.92 2.81
N ASP A 78 -4.56 -27.63 3.50
CA ASP A 78 -5.42 -27.08 4.54
C ASP A 78 -4.64 -26.44 5.69
N GLU A 79 -3.41 -26.86 5.93
CA GLU A 79 -2.50 -26.31 6.93
C GLU A 79 -1.78 -25.04 6.47
N THR A 80 -1.93 -24.61 5.20
CA THR A 80 -1.31 -23.40 4.69
C THR A 80 -1.85 -22.20 5.43
N LEU A 81 -0.96 -21.40 6.02
CA LEU A 81 -1.29 -20.17 6.74
C LEU A 81 -1.69 -19.07 5.76
N VAL A 82 -2.80 -18.43 6.04
CA VAL A 82 -3.36 -17.33 5.24
C VAL A 82 -3.10 -16.00 5.93
N TYR A 83 -2.41 -15.11 5.22
CA TYR A 83 -2.15 -13.73 5.62
C TYR A 83 -2.83 -12.78 4.65
N PRO A 84 -3.98 -12.19 5.01
CA PRO A 84 -4.72 -11.28 4.15
C PRO A 84 -4.11 -9.87 4.12
N GLY A 85 -4.53 -9.05 3.14
CA GLY A 85 -4.18 -7.63 3.07
C GLY A 85 -4.87 -6.78 4.13
N HIS A 86 -6.09 -7.17 4.52
CA HIS A 86 -6.89 -6.48 5.53
C HIS A 86 -7.54 -7.48 6.48
N ASP A 87 -7.74 -7.05 7.73
CA ASP A 87 -8.66 -7.68 8.67
C ASP A 87 -9.44 -6.62 9.45
N TYR A 88 -10.72 -6.88 9.66
CA TYR A 88 -11.64 -5.96 10.33
C TYR A 88 -12.09 -6.48 11.70
N ASN A 89 -11.60 -7.65 12.12
CA ASN A 89 -12.05 -8.37 13.33
C ASN A 89 -10.91 -8.65 14.33
N GLY A 90 -9.73 -8.07 14.12
CA GLY A 90 -8.57 -8.23 15.01
C GLY A 90 -7.85 -9.57 14.85
N LYS A 91 -7.98 -10.22 13.69
CA LYS A 91 -7.31 -11.49 13.36
C LYS A 91 -6.13 -11.23 12.43
N SER A 92 -5.01 -11.87 12.66
CA SER A 92 -3.79 -11.69 11.87
C SER A 92 -3.49 -12.86 10.93
N VAL A 93 -4.02 -14.04 11.21
CA VAL A 93 -3.74 -15.27 10.48
C VAL A 93 -4.91 -16.24 10.56
N SER A 94 -5.12 -17.03 9.50
CA SER A 94 -6.03 -18.16 9.41
C SER A 94 -5.32 -19.31 8.70
N THR A 95 -6.04 -20.38 8.34
CA THR A 95 -5.55 -21.45 7.47
C THR A 95 -6.49 -21.67 6.30
N ILE A 96 -6.00 -22.27 5.22
CA ILE A 96 -6.84 -22.65 4.07
C ILE A 96 -7.98 -23.55 4.52
N GLY A 97 -7.71 -24.52 5.39
CA GLY A 97 -8.74 -25.42 5.92
C GLY A 97 -9.82 -24.68 6.72
N GLU A 98 -9.43 -23.73 7.55
CA GLU A 98 -10.39 -22.90 8.29
C GLU A 98 -11.25 -22.06 7.36
N GLU A 99 -10.67 -21.45 6.32
CA GLU A 99 -11.45 -20.64 5.38
C GLU A 99 -12.38 -21.52 4.53
N LYS A 100 -11.97 -22.70 4.09
CA LYS A 100 -12.86 -23.67 3.44
C LYS A 100 -14.08 -24.04 4.30
N GLN A 101 -13.89 -24.17 5.60
CA GLN A 101 -14.94 -24.63 6.51
C GLN A 101 -15.80 -23.51 7.06
N TYR A 102 -15.20 -22.38 7.42
CA TYR A 102 -15.84 -21.36 8.24
C TYR A 102 -15.99 -19.99 7.56
N ASN A 103 -15.52 -19.84 6.31
CA ASN A 103 -15.69 -18.56 5.61
C ASN A 103 -17.16 -18.41 5.19
N PRO A 104 -17.91 -17.42 5.74
CA PRO A 104 -19.34 -17.27 5.45
C PRO A 104 -19.62 -16.78 4.04
N ARG A 105 -18.63 -16.23 3.33
CA ARG A 105 -18.79 -15.74 1.96
C ARG A 105 -18.47 -16.77 0.90
N ILE A 106 -17.48 -17.64 1.18
CA ILE A 106 -16.98 -18.62 0.23
C ILE A 106 -16.59 -19.93 0.92
N PRO A 107 -17.53 -20.62 1.59
CA PRO A 107 -17.25 -21.97 2.08
C PRO A 107 -17.05 -22.92 0.88
N ALA A 108 -16.26 -23.98 1.08
CA ALA A 108 -15.94 -24.94 0.01
C ALA A 108 -17.16 -25.61 -0.65
N THR A 109 -18.32 -25.54 -0.02
CA THR A 109 -19.59 -26.09 -0.52
C THR A 109 -20.38 -25.12 -1.41
N GLN A 110 -19.98 -23.84 -1.49
CA GLN A 110 -20.71 -22.84 -2.27
C GLN A 110 -20.44 -23.02 -3.77
N THR A 111 -21.48 -22.78 -4.58
CA THR A 111 -21.34 -22.78 -6.03
C THR A 111 -20.88 -21.41 -6.55
N GLU A 112 -20.34 -21.39 -7.76
CA GLU A 112 -19.94 -20.13 -8.42
C GLU A 112 -21.12 -19.17 -8.60
N SER A 113 -22.29 -19.71 -8.98
CA SER A 113 -23.51 -18.92 -9.17
C SER A 113 -24.00 -18.29 -7.86
N ASP A 114 -24.04 -19.09 -6.77
CA ASP A 114 -24.50 -18.59 -5.46
C ASP A 114 -23.53 -17.56 -4.90
N PHE A 115 -22.23 -17.74 -5.13
CA PHE A 115 -21.22 -16.75 -4.74
C PHE A 115 -21.38 -15.45 -5.52
N ALA A 116 -21.55 -15.51 -6.84
CA ALA A 116 -21.74 -14.32 -7.66
C ALA A 116 -23.03 -13.57 -7.28
N GLU A 117 -24.13 -14.28 -7.01
CA GLU A 117 -25.38 -13.67 -6.54
C GLU A 117 -25.18 -12.99 -5.17
N LEU A 118 -24.51 -13.67 -4.23
CA LEU A 118 -24.15 -13.11 -2.93
C LEU A 118 -23.34 -11.83 -3.08
N MET A 119 -22.26 -11.86 -3.86
CA MET A 119 -21.39 -10.70 -4.04
C MET A 119 -22.09 -9.52 -4.70
N ASN A 120 -22.94 -9.77 -5.70
CA ASN A 120 -23.74 -8.74 -6.38
C ASN A 120 -24.85 -8.16 -5.50
N SER A 121 -25.31 -8.89 -4.49
CA SER A 121 -26.31 -8.41 -3.52
C SER A 121 -25.73 -7.53 -2.41
N LEU A 122 -24.40 -7.48 -2.26
CA LEU A 122 -23.75 -6.73 -1.20
C LEU A 122 -23.86 -5.22 -1.44
N ASN A 123 -24.71 -4.54 -0.66
CA ASN A 123 -24.79 -3.08 -0.63
C ASN A 123 -23.71 -2.50 0.30
N LEU A 124 -22.45 -2.59 -0.10
CA LEU A 124 -21.35 -2.06 0.68
C LEU A 124 -21.24 -0.54 0.49
N PRO A 125 -21.03 0.22 1.57
CA PRO A 125 -20.82 1.66 1.45
C PRO A 125 -19.61 1.95 0.56
N ARG A 126 -19.72 2.98 -0.29
CA ARG A 126 -18.62 3.40 -1.15
C ARG A 126 -17.50 3.99 -0.31
N PRO A 127 -16.23 3.56 -0.48
CA PRO A 127 -15.11 4.17 0.22
C PRO A 127 -14.98 5.67 -0.14
N LYS A 128 -14.66 6.51 0.86
CA LYS A 128 -14.68 7.98 0.72
C LYS A 128 -13.79 8.54 -0.40
N HIS A 129 -12.65 7.90 -0.67
CA HIS A 129 -11.65 8.39 -1.62
C HIS A 129 -11.45 7.45 -2.82
N ILE A 130 -12.42 6.61 -3.13
CA ILE A 130 -12.28 5.60 -4.18
C ILE A 130 -12.11 6.20 -5.57
N ASP A 131 -12.75 7.34 -5.84
CA ASP A 131 -12.69 8.02 -7.13
C ASP A 131 -11.31 8.65 -7.40
N GLU A 132 -10.54 8.92 -6.35
CA GLU A 132 -9.18 9.43 -6.43
C GLU A 132 -8.16 8.27 -6.40
N ALA A 133 -8.39 7.28 -5.53
CA ALA A 133 -7.47 6.18 -5.31
C ALA A 133 -7.41 5.22 -6.51
N VAL A 134 -8.55 4.93 -7.17
CA VAL A 134 -8.58 3.98 -8.29
C VAL A 134 -7.78 4.49 -9.49
N PRO A 135 -7.97 5.71 -10.00
CA PRO A 135 -7.15 6.24 -11.09
C PRO A 135 -5.66 6.32 -10.73
N ALA A 136 -5.33 6.74 -9.50
CA ALA A 136 -3.96 6.80 -9.03
C ALA A 136 -3.30 5.41 -9.00
N ASN A 137 -3.99 4.39 -8.49
CA ASN A 137 -3.50 3.02 -8.48
C ASN A 137 -3.32 2.45 -9.89
N MET A 138 -4.26 2.71 -10.80
CA MET A 138 -4.16 2.30 -12.22
C MET A 138 -3.01 3.00 -12.95
N GLY A 139 -2.70 4.24 -12.54
CA GLY A 139 -1.56 5.02 -13.03
C GLY A 139 -0.24 4.71 -12.32
N CYS A 140 -0.15 3.61 -11.56
CA CYS A 140 1.02 3.25 -10.74
C CYS A 140 1.35 4.29 -9.65
N GLY A 141 0.36 4.94 -9.11
CA GLY A 141 0.53 6.01 -8.12
C GLY A 141 1.10 7.29 -8.69
N ILE A 142 1.18 7.43 -10.02
CA ILE A 142 1.55 8.69 -10.65
C ILE A 142 0.38 9.64 -10.45
N SER A 143 0.64 10.72 -9.73
CA SER A 143 -0.31 11.77 -9.45
C SER A 143 -1.00 12.27 -10.72
N VAL A 144 -2.32 12.44 -10.62
CA VAL A 144 -3.08 13.28 -11.52
C VAL A 144 -2.42 14.65 -11.53
N ASP A 145 -2.03 15.07 -12.71
CA ASP A 145 -1.49 16.35 -13.14
C ASP A 145 -1.60 17.52 -12.11
N HIS A 146 -0.62 17.59 -11.23
CA HIS A 146 -0.27 18.83 -10.55
C HIS A 146 0.94 19.39 -11.31
N GLY A 147 0.68 20.41 -12.14
CA GLY A 147 1.64 21.00 -13.04
C GLY A 147 3.05 21.11 -12.47
N HIS A 148 4.00 20.55 -13.19
CA HIS A 148 5.45 20.72 -13.04
C HIS A 148 6.07 20.64 -11.64
N LEU A 149 5.87 19.53 -10.93
CA LEU A 149 6.76 19.13 -9.83
C LEU A 149 7.41 17.80 -10.21
N THR A 150 8.70 17.81 -10.47
CA THR A 150 9.49 16.62 -10.71
C THR A 150 9.57 15.83 -9.40
N GLU A 151 8.69 14.85 -9.22
CA GLU A 151 8.78 13.88 -8.11
C GLU A 151 9.98 12.95 -8.35
N GLU A 152 11.15 13.37 -7.89
CA GLU A 152 12.23 12.43 -7.70
C GLU A 152 12.07 11.74 -6.35
N VAL A 153 11.84 10.45 -6.28
CA VAL A 153 11.85 9.64 -5.06
C VAL A 153 13.30 9.34 -4.68
N PHE A 154 13.83 9.97 -3.63
CA PHE A 154 15.17 9.70 -3.12
C PHE A 154 15.19 8.57 -2.09
N GLY A 155 16.11 7.64 -2.22
CA GLY A 155 16.41 6.67 -1.20
C GLY A 155 17.30 7.26 -0.09
N VAL A 156 17.57 6.47 0.97
CA VAL A 156 18.43 6.86 2.10
C VAL A 156 19.82 7.37 1.65
N ARG A 157 20.39 6.81 0.59
CA ARG A 157 21.68 7.25 0.02
C ARG A 157 21.63 8.63 -0.61
N ASP A 158 20.49 9.01 -1.14
CA ASP A 158 20.33 10.32 -1.79
C ASP A 158 20.07 11.40 -0.74
N LEU A 159 19.38 11.07 0.35
CA LEU A 159 19.24 11.95 1.50
C LEU A 159 20.61 12.35 2.09
N GLN A 160 21.56 11.43 2.17
CA GLN A 160 22.94 11.74 2.61
C GLN A 160 23.64 12.70 1.65
N LYS A 161 23.45 12.57 0.34
CA LYS A 161 24.01 13.50 -0.65
C LYS A 161 23.38 14.90 -0.53
N ILE A 162 22.05 14.96 -0.34
CA ILE A 162 21.34 16.24 -0.12
C ILE A 162 21.90 16.93 1.11
N LEU A 163 22.04 16.22 2.22
CA LEU A 163 22.56 16.78 3.47
C LEU A 163 24.00 17.32 3.37
N THR A 164 24.85 16.70 2.53
CA THR A 164 26.21 17.18 2.31
C THR A 164 26.31 18.39 1.39
N ALA A 165 25.24 18.69 0.64
CA ALA A 165 25.15 19.78 -0.32
C ALA A 165 24.08 20.84 0.05
N LEU A 166 23.47 20.72 1.23
CA LEU A 166 22.37 21.60 1.67
C LEU A 166 22.88 23.05 1.80
N SER A 167 22.20 23.97 1.15
CA SER A 167 22.46 25.41 1.26
C SER A 167 21.64 26.03 2.40
N GLU A 168 21.99 27.24 2.82
CA GLU A 168 21.32 27.93 3.93
C GLU A 168 19.84 28.23 3.66
N ASP A 169 19.44 28.29 2.40
CA ASP A 169 18.07 28.49 1.93
C ASP A 169 17.30 27.17 1.68
N GLU A 170 17.84 26.04 2.12
CA GLU A 170 17.21 24.72 2.01
C GLU A 170 17.05 24.09 3.40
N VAL A 171 16.00 23.29 3.58
CA VAL A 171 15.71 22.66 4.87
C VAL A 171 15.26 21.21 4.73
N VAL A 172 15.72 20.38 5.66
CA VAL A 172 15.24 19.01 5.82
C VAL A 172 14.30 18.94 7.01
N ILE A 173 13.13 18.35 6.83
CA ILE A 173 12.06 18.30 7.83
C ILE A 173 11.73 16.86 8.18
N ASP A 174 11.75 16.58 9.49
CA ASP A 174 11.29 15.31 10.06
C ASP A 174 9.79 15.38 10.37
N CYS A 175 8.99 14.58 9.65
CA CYS A 175 7.53 14.50 9.83
C CYS A 175 7.11 13.46 10.86
N ARG A 176 8.04 12.91 11.64
CA ARG A 176 7.77 11.94 12.70
C ARG A 176 7.25 12.64 13.96
N THR A 177 6.92 11.85 14.99
CA THR A 177 6.53 12.41 16.29
C THR A 177 7.72 13.07 17.00
N PRO A 178 7.48 14.01 17.94
CA PRO A 178 8.56 14.60 18.74
C PRO A 178 9.43 13.55 19.44
N ASP A 179 8.83 12.52 20.01
CA ASP A 179 9.56 11.45 20.70
C ASP A 179 10.47 10.67 19.74
N GLU A 180 10.03 10.40 18.50
CA GLU A 180 10.85 9.77 17.47
C GLU A 180 12.00 10.68 17.02
N TYR A 181 11.76 11.99 16.95
CA TYR A 181 12.78 12.98 16.61
C TYR A 181 13.84 13.06 17.71
N GLU A 182 13.46 13.12 18.99
CA GLU A 182 14.36 13.17 20.13
C GLU A 182 15.18 11.88 20.29
N ALA A 183 14.58 10.73 19.98
CA ALA A 183 15.27 9.43 20.00
C ALA A 183 16.39 9.32 18.95
N GLY A 184 16.33 10.13 17.90
CA GLY A 184 17.35 10.24 16.85
C GLY A 184 16.75 10.76 15.55
N HIS A 185 17.41 11.76 14.96
CA HIS A 185 17.00 12.40 13.71
C HIS A 185 18.21 12.68 12.80
N ILE A 186 17.94 13.05 11.57
CA ILE A 186 18.97 13.46 10.62
C ILE A 186 19.61 14.77 11.11
N PRO A 187 20.93 14.86 11.28
CA PRO A 187 21.60 16.07 11.74
C PRO A 187 21.23 17.29 10.88
N GLY A 188 20.76 18.37 11.53
CA GLY A 188 20.33 19.60 10.87
C GLY A 188 18.87 19.59 10.38
N ALA A 189 18.15 18.49 10.51
CA ALA A 189 16.72 18.48 10.26
C ALA A 189 15.94 19.21 11.36
N ILE A 190 14.86 19.89 10.96
CA ILE A 190 13.90 20.46 11.91
C ILE A 190 12.69 19.53 12.04
N THR A 191 12.01 19.60 13.18
CA THR A 191 10.82 18.79 13.41
C THR A 191 9.54 19.50 12.95
N LEU A 192 8.71 18.82 12.16
CA LEU A 192 7.36 19.23 11.78
C LEU A 192 6.45 18.00 11.79
N PRO A 193 5.96 17.58 12.94
CA PRO A 193 5.11 16.39 13.05
C PRO A 193 3.86 16.51 12.18
N MET A 194 3.48 15.42 11.53
CA MET A 194 2.24 15.33 10.76
C MET A 194 1.04 15.83 11.58
N GLY A 195 0.24 16.73 11.01
CA GLY A 195 -0.88 17.40 11.68
C GLY A 195 -0.53 18.77 12.30
N LYS A 196 0.73 19.22 12.21
CA LYS A 196 1.22 20.52 12.68
C LYS A 196 1.72 21.44 11.56
N GLU A 197 1.49 21.05 10.32
CA GLU A 197 2.02 21.71 9.11
C GLU A 197 1.63 23.19 9.02
N LEU A 198 0.45 23.54 9.54
CA LEU A 198 -0.08 24.89 9.46
C LEU A 198 0.56 25.84 10.50
N ASP A 199 1.12 25.30 11.57
CA ASP A 199 1.71 26.10 12.65
C ASP A 199 3.00 26.82 12.19
N GLN A 200 3.72 26.26 11.22
CA GLN A 200 5.01 26.78 10.70
C GLN A 200 4.95 27.25 9.24
N LEU A 201 3.76 27.30 8.63
CA LEU A 201 3.60 27.57 7.21
C LEU A 201 4.26 28.90 6.76
N GLY A 202 4.28 29.91 7.61
CA GLY A 202 4.89 31.22 7.32
C GLY A 202 6.41 31.12 7.15
N GLU A 203 7.08 30.44 8.07
CA GLU A 203 8.53 30.27 8.08
C GLU A 203 9.01 29.39 6.92
N LEU A 204 8.19 28.40 6.53
CA LEU A 204 8.52 27.49 5.44
C LEU A 204 8.55 28.15 4.06
N ARG A 205 7.90 29.31 3.90
CA ARG A 205 7.90 30.06 2.64
C ARG A 205 9.25 30.70 2.30
N ASP A 206 10.10 30.89 3.28
CA ASP A 206 11.39 31.55 3.10
C ASP A 206 12.47 30.60 2.56
N TYR A 207 12.23 29.29 2.58
CA TYR A 207 13.14 28.31 2.02
C TYR A 207 12.93 28.12 0.51
N ARG A 208 14.04 27.93 -0.21
CA ARG A 208 14.04 27.63 -1.65
C ARG A 208 13.58 26.20 -1.92
N ASN A 209 14.07 25.23 -1.11
CA ASN A 209 13.67 23.83 -1.19
C ASN A 209 13.42 23.25 0.20
N ILE A 210 12.35 22.49 0.33
CA ILE A 210 11.93 21.81 1.55
C ILE A 210 11.92 20.30 1.29
N TYR A 211 12.76 19.57 2.02
CA TYR A 211 12.86 18.11 1.92
C TYR A 211 12.18 17.46 3.12
N LEU A 212 11.14 16.68 2.87
CA LEU A 212 10.38 16.00 3.92
C LEU A 212 10.81 14.55 4.06
N TYR A 213 10.98 14.06 5.28
CA TYR A 213 11.16 12.63 5.52
C TYR A 213 10.36 12.12 6.72
N CYS A 214 10.10 10.81 6.74
CA CYS A 214 9.62 10.06 7.90
C CYS A 214 10.17 8.64 7.84
N TYR A 215 9.73 7.76 8.74
CA TYR A 215 10.20 6.37 8.75
C TYR A 215 9.90 5.61 7.43
N SER A 216 8.66 5.64 6.95
CA SER A 216 8.18 4.83 5.81
C SER A 216 7.75 5.63 4.57
N GLY A 217 7.89 6.96 4.58
CA GLY A 217 7.39 7.83 3.52
C GLY A 217 5.93 8.25 3.63
N ARG A 218 5.09 7.55 4.39
CA ARG A 218 3.64 7.85 4.47
C ARG A 218 3.33 9.21 5.09
N ARG A 219 3.92 9.51 6.24
CA ARG A 219 3.69 10.79 6.95
C ARG A 219 4.22 11.97 6.15
N SER A 220 5.42 11.84 5.56
CA SER A 220 5.99 12.88 4.70
C SER A 220 5.13 13.14 3.46
N GLN A 221 4.51 12.12 2.89
CA GLN A 221 3.57 12.28 1.77
C GLN A 221 2.31 13.05 2.18
N THR A 222 1.76 12.79 3.37
CA THR A 222 0.60 13.53 3.89
C THR A 222 0.96 15.00 4.15
N VAL A 223 2.11 15.25 4.77
CA VAL A 223 2.62 16.61 5.02
C VAL A 223 2.85 17.36 3.69
N PHE A 224 3.46 16.70 2.71
CA PHE A 224 3.64 17.23 1.36
C PHE A 224 2.32 17.68 0.75
N ALA A 225 1.31 16.80 0.70
CA ALA A 225 0.00 17.13 0.15
C ALA A 225 -0.65 18.31 0.86
N THR A 226 -0.53 18.39 2.19
CA THR A 226 -1.08 19.50 2.98
C THR A 226 -0.38 20.83 2.62
N LEU A 227 0.95 20.85 2.60
CA LEU A 227 1.74 22.06 2.33
C LEU A 227 1.52 22.55 0.90
N THR A 228 1.53 21.66 -0.08
CA THR A 228 1.27 21.99 -1.50
C THR A 228 -0.13 22.56 -1.69
N THR A 229 -1.15 21.96 -1.05
CA THR A 229 -2.53 22.49 -1.09
C THR A 229 -2.63 23.91 -0.50
N LYS A 230 -1.69 24.29 0.38
CA LYS A 230 -1.60 25.63 0.97
C LYS A 230 -0.70 26.58 0.19
N GLY A 231 -0.28 26.18 -1.00
CA GLY A 231 0.47 27.01 -1.95
C GLY A 231 1.97 27.13 -1.63
N LEU A 232 2.59 26.06 -1.10
CA LEU A 232 4.03 25.91 -1.06
C LEU A 232 4.46 25.06 -2.26
N ASP A 233 5.06 25.68 -3.26
CA ASP A 233 5.49 25.04 -4.51
C ASP A 233 6.94 24.52 -4.46
N ASN A 234 7.66 24.83 -3.38
CA ASN A 234 9.06 24.52 -3.14
C ASN A 234 9.26 23.27 -2.27
N VAL A 235 8.20 22.51 -2.02
CA VAL A 235 8.27 21.30 -1.19
C VAL A 235 8.64 20.10 -2.04
N VAL A 236 9.77 19.48 -1.71
CA VAL A 236 10.23 18.25 -2.33
C VAL A 236 9.95 17.09 -1.36
N CYS A 237 8.92 16.31 -1.62
CA CYS A 237 8.57 15.16 -0.77
C CYS A 237 9.55 14.03 -0.98
N ARG A 238 9.95 13.38 0.11
CA ARG A 238 10.91 12.30 0.06
C ARG A 238 10.67 11.18 1.06
N GLY A 239 11.03 10.04 0.62
CA GLY A 239 10.83 8.72 1.12
C GLY A 239 11.18 8.43 2.57
N SER A 240 11.50 7.19 2.83
CA SER A 240 11.77 6.65 4.15
C SER A 240 13.22 6.90 4.59
N SER A 241 13.44 7.26 5.85
CA SER A 241 14.78 7.29 6.44
C SER A 241 15.32 5.89 6.73
N GLY A 242 14.45 4.89 6.80
CA GLY A 242 14.85 3.50 7.11
C GLY A 242 15.45 3.30 8.51
N MET A 243 15.34 4.33 9.39
CA MET A 243 15.82 4.28 10.78
C MET A 243 14.80 3.65 11.71
#